data_95e4b99ab76ab9ce401ab8b4f31baf97
#
_entry.id   95e4b99ab76ab9ce401ab8b4f31baf97
#
_cell.length_a   1.000
_cell.length_b   1.000
_cell.length_c   1.000
_cell.angle_alpha   90.00
_cell.angle_beta   90.00
_cell.angle_gamma   90.00
#
_symmetry.space_group_name_H-M   'P 1'
#
loop_
_entity.id
_entity.type
_entity.pdbx_description
1 polymer ?
#
loop_
_entity_poly.entity_id
_entity_poly.type
_entity_poly.pdbx_seq_one_letter_code
_entity_poly.pdbx_strand_id
1 'polypeptide(L)' 'MAKYSVYYERKVQIRPYEMLTIGLTEEFNSLAIDEKDAFLYIRGLVNKWLKEEKDRL' A
#
# COMPACT_ATOMS: atom_id res chain seq x y z
N MET A 1 4.06 -24.07 -8.32
CA MET A 1 4.15 -22.94 -7.38
C MET A 1 3.30 -21.81 -7.88
N ALA A 2 2.42 -21.32 -7.05
CA ALA A 2 1.56 -20.23 -7.43
C ALA A 2 2.11 -18.92 -6.88
N LYS A 3 2.23 -17.93 -7.75
CA LYS A 3 2.58 -16.57 -7.37
C LYS A 3 1.39 -15.68 -7.62
N TYR A 4 1.25 -14.65 -6.83
CA TYR A 4 0.20 -13.67 -7.01
C TYR A 4 0.72 -12.29 -6.68
N SER A 5 0.07 -11.28 -7.21
CA SER A 5 0.43 -9.89 -6.96
C SER A 5 -0.65 -9.22 -6.14
N VAL A 6 -0.23 -8.35 -5.23
CA VAL A 6 -1.14 -7.52 -4.46
C VAL A 6 -0.84 -6.07 -4.78
N TYR A 7 -1.88 -5.33 -5.06
CA TYR A 7 -1.78 -3.90 -5.37
C TYR A 7 -2.68 -3.13 -4.43
N TYR A 8 -2.17 -2.04 -3.89
CA TYR A 8 -2.95 -1.17 -3.04
C TYR A 8 -2.51 0.26 -3.26
N GLU A 9 -3.47 1.14 -3.49
CA GLU A 9 -3.20 2.55 -3.74
C GLU A 9 -4.18 3.39 -2.93
N ARG A 10 -3.67 4.48 -2.37
CA ARG A 10 -4.52 5.46 -1.70
C ARG A 10 -4.24 6.85 -2.23
N LYS A 11 -5.31 7.60 -2.39
CA LYS A 11 -5.28 8.98 -2.84
C LYS A 11 -5.91 9.82 -1.74
N VAL A 12 -5.16 10.80 -1.22
CA VAL A 12 -5.61 11.62 -0.11
C VAL A 12 -5.42 13.07 -0.47
N GLN A 13 -6.40 13.90 -0.13
CA GLN A 13 -6.26 15.34 -0.29
C GLN A 13 -5.45 15.87 0.88
N ILE A 14 -4.33 16.53 0.59
CA ILE A 14 -3.44 17.09 1.61
C ILE A 14 -3.62 18.58 1.79
N ARG A 15 -4.06 19.27 0.73
CA ARG A 15 -4.37 20.69 0.72
C ARG A 15 -5.43 20.92 -0.33
N PRO A 16 -6.13 22.05 -0.32
CA PRO A 16 -7.05 22.38 -1.41
C PRO A 16 -6.33 22.28 -2.75
N TYR A 17 -6.92 21.52 -3.66
CA TYR A 17 -6.40 21.28 -5.03
C TYR A 17 -5.11 20.46 -5.10
N GLU A 18 -4.65 19.92 -3.98
CA GLU A 18 -3.46 19.06 -3.97
C GLU A 18 -3.80 17.67 -3.45
N MET A 19 -3.39 16.65 -4.18
CA MET A 19 -3.62 15.26 -3.84
C MET A 19 -2.29 14.54 -3.69
N LEU A 20 -2.22 13.65 -2.72
CA LEU A 20 -1.09 12.75 -2.55
C LEU A 20 -1.56 11.34 -2.87
N THR A 21 -0.83 10.67 -3.76
CA THR A 21 -1.14 9.29 -4.13
C THR A 21 0.06 8.42 -3.81
N ILE A 22 -0.17 7.34 -3.07
CA ILE A 22 0.85 6.33 -2.79
C ILE A 22 0.28 4.97 -3.12
N GLY A 23 1.04 4.21 -3.90
CA GLY A 23 0.65 2.86 -4.26
C GLY A 23 1.84 1.92 -4.15
N LEU A 24 1.55 0.64 -4.01
CA LEU A 24 2.56 -0.40 -3.94
C LEU A 24 2.01 -1.65 -4.58
N THR A 25 2.83 -2.25 -5.45
CA THR A 25 2.55 -3.56 -6.01
C THR A 25 3.69 -4.49 -5.60
N GLU A 26 3.35 -5.66 -5.09
CA GLU A 26 4.36 -6.62 -4.70
C GLU A 26 3.89 -8.03 -5.03
N GLU A 27 4.83 -8.87 -5.44
CA GLU A 27 4.56 -10.25 -5.79
C GLU A 27 4.86 -11.15 -4.60
N PHE A 28 3.97 -12.10 -4.35
CA PHE A 28 4.09 -13.03 -3.24
C PHE A 28 3.96 -14.46 -3.71
N ASN A 29 4.57 -15.37 -2.96
CA ASN A 29 4.45 -16.81 -3.17
C ASN A 29 3.35 -17.34 -2.25
N SER A 30 2.33 -17.96 -2.82
CA SER A 30 1.19 -18.46 -2.06
C SER A 30 1.56 -19.54 -1.02
N LEU A 31 2.74 -20.16 -1.15
CA LEU A 31 3.20 -21.11 -0.16
C LEU A 31 3.83 -20.44 1.06
N ALA A 32 4.24 -19.18 0.91
CA ALA A 32 4.92 -18.45 1.96
C ALA A 32 3.97 -17.57 2.77
N ILE A 33 2.97 -16.99 2.12
CA ILE A 33 2.07 -16.07 2.76
C ILE A 33 0.69 -16.14 2.11
N ASP A 34 -0.35 -16.10 2.95
CA ASP A 34 -1.74 -16.10 2.50
C ASP A 34 -2.10 -14.75 1.87
N GLU A 35 -3.02 -14.76 0.91
CA GLU A 35 -3.45 -13.56 0.20
C GLU A 35 -3.95 -12.47 1.14
N LYS A 36 -4.72 -12.86 2.14
CA LYS A 36 -5.25 -11.91 3.12
C LYS A 36 -4.13 -11.24 3.91
N ASP A 37 -3.17 -12.01 4.35
CA ASP A 37 -2.03 -11.49 5.12
C ASP A 37 -1.15 -10.60 4.25
N ALA A 38 -0.94 -10.97 2.99
CA ALA A 38 -0.19 -10.16 2.05
C ALA A 38 -0.86 -8.81 1.82
N PHE A 39 -2.17 -8.81 1.65
CA PHE A 39 -2.93 -7.58 1.48
C PHE A 39 -2.81 -6.67 2.70
N LEU A 40 -2.94 -7.24 3.90
CA LEU A 40 -2.81 -6.46 5.13
C LEU A 40 -1.42 -5.86 5.29
N TYR A 41 -0.40 -6.59 4.89
CA TYR A 41 0.97 -6.10 4.92
C TYR A 41 1.15 -4.90 3.99
N ILE A 42 0.69 -5.02 2.75
CA ILE A 42 0.79 -3.94 1.75
C ILE A 42 0.00 -2.73 2.19
N ARG A 43 -1.21 -2.94 2.68
CA ARG A 43 -2.06 -1.86 3.19
C ARG A 43 -1.38 -1.11 4.33
N GLY A 44 -0.77 -1.85 5.24
CA GLY A 44 -0.05 -1.26 6.36
C GLY A 44 1.10 -0.37 5.91
N LEU A 45 1.88 -0.84 4.94
CA LEU A 45 2.99 -0.07 4.41
C LEU A 45 2.52 1.23 3.74
N VAL A 46 1.50 1.15 2.90
CA VAL A 46 0.98 2.32 2.20
C VAL A 46 0.44 3.34 3.20
N ASN A 47 -0.30 2.88 4.20
CA ASN A 47 -0.85 3.77 5.22
C ASN A 47 0.26 4.42 6.06
N LYS A 48 1.31 3.68 6.36
CA LYS A 48 2.46 4.22 7.08
C LYS A 48 3.15 5.31 6.28
N TRP A 49 3.37 5.08 5.01
CA TRP A 49 4.03 6.06 4.14
C TRP A 49 3.17 7.31 3.96
N LEU A 50 1.85 7.14 3.84
CA LEU A 50 0.93 8.27 3.76
C LEU A 50 1.02 9.15 5.00
N LYS A 51 1.05 8.52 6.17
CA LYS A 51 1.16 9.26 7.42
C LYS A 51 2.48 10.01 7.50
N GLU A 52 3.58 9.37 7.12
CA GLU A 52 4.89 10.00 7.12
C GLU A 52 4.93 11.22 6.19
N GLU A 53 4.36 11.11 5.01
CA GLU A 53 4.33 12.23 4.07
C GLU A 53 3.44 13.36 4.55
N LYS A 54 2.30 13.05 5.15
CA LYS A 54 1.41 14.08 5.70
C LYS A 54 2.07 14.81 6.85
N ASP A 55 2.85 14.11 7.68
CA ASP A 55 3.52 14.71 8.82
C ASP A 55 4.65 15.67 8.40
N ARG A 56 5.17 15.51 7.18
CA ARG A 56 6.19 16.41 6.64
C ARG A 56 5.59 17.72 6.13
N LEU A 57 4.32 17.71 5.85
CA LEU A 57 3.64 18.88 5.29
C LEU A 57 3.14 19.79 6.40
#